data_a52b6a707e7da7073711ac87a0670a09
#
_entry.id   a52b6a707e7da7073711ac87a0670a09
#
_cell.length_a   1.000
_cell.length_b   1.000
_cell.length_c   1.000
_cell.angle_alpha   90.00
_cell.angle_beta   90.00
_cell.angle_gamma   90.00
#
_symmetry.space_group_name_H-M   'P 1'
#
loop_
_entity.id
_entity.type
_entity.pdbx_description
1 polymer ?
#
loop_
_entity_poly.entity_id
_entity_poly.type
_entity_poly.pdbx_seq_one_letter_code
_entity_poly.pdbx_strand_id
1 'polypeptide(L)'
;MRKNYITRDIVIYLLPPYYENISKRLVKSPKLYFCDPGLACYLLDIESPRQLARDKMRGNIFENFVVMEAVKHRMNQGKEGGVFFYRDSNGNEVDILIKEEGEITALEVKSSMTYNKEFEAVLKKLPEWIKTPVRRKAVVYSGDFENNAGDIEIINYKHLDF
;
A
#
# COMPACT_ATOMS: atom_id res chain seq x y z
N MET A 1 8.19 23.74 0.58
CA MET A 1 9.18 23.11 1.46
C MET A 1 8.62 21.75 1.91
N ARG A 2 9.02 20.67 1.25
CA ARG A 2 8.58 19.31 1.61
C ARG A 2 9.40 18.86 2.81
N LYS A 3 8.77 18.72 3.97
CA LYS A 3 9.39 18.08 5.13
C LYS A 3 9.41 16.57 4.88
N ASN A 4 10.57 16.03 4.51
CA ASN A 4 10.81 14.59 4.55
C ASN A 4 10.86 14.20 6.03
N TYR A 5 9.91 13.40 6.45
CA TYR A 5 9.82 12.91 7.83
C TYR A 5 10.71 11.67 8.04
N ILE A 6 11.95 11.73 7.57
CA ILE A 6 12.97 10.73 7.90
C ILE A 6 13.77 11.30 9.07
N THR A 7 13.43 10.89 10.30
CA THR A 7 14.26 11.15 11.48
C THR A 7 15.26 10.01 11.65
N ARG A 8 16.43 10.28 12.26
CA ARG A 8 17.53 9.30 12.37
C ARG A 8 17.22 8.03 13.19
N ASP A 9 16.10 8.02 13.93
CA ASP A 9 15.64 6.89 14.74
C ASP A 9 14.26 6.47 14.25
N ILE A 10 14.19 5.92 13.01
CA ILE A 10 12.92 5.75 12.31
C ILE A 10 12.22 4.50 12.82
N VAL A 11 11.31 4.67 13.75
CA VAL A 11 10.36 3.64 14.19
C VAL A 11 9.10 3.64 13.33
N ILE A 12 8.68 4.83 12.87
CA ILE A 12 7.43 5.01 12.13
C ILE A 12 7.66 5.75 10.80
N TYR A 13 6.86 5.40 9.81
CA TYR A 13 6.74 6.06 8.52
C TYR A 13 5.33 6.64 8.37
N LEU A 14 5.25 7.90 7.94
CA LEU A 14 3.98 8.55 7.64
C LEU A 14 3.74 8.53 6.13
N LEU A 15 2.88 7.63 5.67
CA LEU A 15 2.48 7.55 4.27
C LEU A 15 1.53 8.71 3.95
N PRO A 16 1.92 9.62 3.04
CA PRO A 16 1.07 10.75 2.69
C PRO A 16 -0.09 10.31 1.78
N PRO A 17 -1.23 10.99 1.86
CA PRO A 17 -2.30 10.79 0.89
C PRO A 17 -1.94 11.41 -0.47
N TYR A 18 -2.47 10.82 -1.55
CA TYR A 18 -2.30 11.30 -2.91
C TYR A 18 -3.27 12.44 -3.20
N TYR A 19 -2.76 13.56 -3.71
CA TYR A 19 -3.56 14.71 -4.13
C TYR A 19 -3.17 15.16 -5.54
N GLU A 20 -4.16 15.35 -6.41
CA GLU A 20 -3.99 16.05 -7.69
C GLU A 20 -4.43 17.51 -7.61
N ASN A 21 -5.45 17.79 -6.81
CA ASN A 21 -5.99 19.13 -6.61
C ASN A 21 -6.33 19.38 -5.15
N ILE A 22 -5.93 20.55 -4.63
CA ILE A 22 -6.20 21.03 -3.26
C ILE A 22 -7.71 21.23 -2.99
N SER A 23 -8.54 21.31 -4.04
CA SER A 23 -9.98 21.59 -3.95
C SER A 23 -10.89 20.38 -3.73
N LYS A 24 -10.41 19.13 -3.91
CA LYS A 24 -11.21 17.95 -3.55
C LYS A 24 -11.17 17.72 -2.04
N ARG A 25 -12.33 17.36 -1.46
CA ARG A 25 -12.44 16.92 -0.05
C ARG A 25 -11.78 15.55 0.12
N LEU A 26 -10.46 15.52 0.18
CA LEU A 26 -9.67 14.33 0.42
C LEU A 26 -9.26 14.28 1.90
N VAL A 27 -9.08 13.09 2.45
CA VAL A 27 -8.56 12.91 3.80
C VAL A 27 -7.11 13.38 3.81
N LYS A 28 -6.81 14.39 4.65
CA LYS A 28 -5.49 15.05 4.68
C LYS A 28 -4.49 14.39 5.65
N SER A 29 -4.97 13.55 6.56
CA SER A 29 -4.12 12.90 7.56
C SER A 29 -3.34 11.77 6.94
N PRO A 30 -2.01 11.68 7.16
CA PRO A 30 -1.22 10.54 6.70
C PRO A 30 -1.63 9.26 7.44
N LYS A 31 -1.39 8.10 6.82
CA LYS A 31 -1.42 6.80 7.49
C LYS A 31 -0.07 6.55 8.17
N LEU A 32 -0.11 5.95 9.36
CA LEU A 32 1.08 5.60 10.13
C LEU A 32 1.41 4.12 9.93
N TYR A 33 2.67 3.84 9.61
CA TYR A 33 3.22 2.49 9.50
C TYR A 33 4.50 2.37 10.34
N PHE A 34 4.76 1.18 10.87
CA PHE A 34 6.05 0.86 11.48
C PHE A 34 7.07 0.54 10.39
N CYS A 35 8.26 1.12 10.47
CA CYS A 35 9.34 0.84 9.52
C CYS A 35 9.81 -0.62 9.57
N ASP A 36 9.66 -1.24 10.74
CA ASP A 36 9.85 -2.67 10.96
C ASP A 36 8.51 -3.31 11.39
N PRO A 37 7.86 -4.11 10.53
CA PRO A 37 6.63 -4.83 10.92
C PRO A 37 6.85 -5.84 12.05
N GLY A 38 8.07 -6.34 12.24
CA GLY A 38 8.44 -7.21 13.37
C GLY A 38 8.33 -6.47 14.71
N LEU A 39 8.74 -5.20 14.75
CA LEU A 39 8.55 -4.34 15.93
C LEU A 39 7.06 -4.13 16.23
N ALA A 40 6.23 -3.93 15.20
CA ALA A 40 4.78 -3.84 15.39
C ALA A 40 4.19 -5.14 15.97
N CYS A 41 4.63 -6.30 15.48
CA CYS A 41 4.25 -7.60 16.05
C CYS A 41 4.66 -7.71 17.51
N TYR A 42 5.91 -7.35 17.85
CA TYR A 42 6.42 -7.39 19.22
C TYR A 42 5.58 -6.51 20.18
N LEU A 43 5.24 -5.29 19.77
CA LEU A 43 4.42 -4.37 20.58
C LEU A 43 2.97 -4.84 20.76
N LEU A 44 2.51 -5.77 19.90
CA LEU A 44 1.19 -6.41 19.98
C LEU A 44 1.23 -7.78 20.65
N ASP A 45 2.36 -8.18 21.26
CA ASP A 45 2.58 -9.50 21.85
C ASP A 45 2.34 -10.66 20.87
N ILE A 46 2.64 -10.43 19.57
CA ILE A 46 2.55 -11.44 18.51
C ILE A 46 3.91 -12.09 18.34
N GLU A 47 4.10 -13.29 18.91
CA GLU A 47 5.40 -13.98 18.98
C GLU A 47 5.60 -15.04 17.88
N SER A 48 4.56 -15.35 17.10
CA SER A 48 4.66 -16.41 16.09
C SER A 48 3.76 -16.15 14.86
N PRO A 49 4.14 -16.70 13.68
CA PRO A 49 3.29 -16.66 12.49
C PRO A 49 1.91 -17.29 12.69
N ARG A 50 1.81 -18.33 13.54
CA ARG A 50 0.56 -19.00 13.87
C ARG A 50 -0.38 -18.08 14.67
N GLN A 51 0.17 -17.28 15.57
CA GLN A 51 -0.57 -16.28 16.33
C GLN A 51 -1.03 -15.15 15.40
N LEU A 52 -0.13 -14.57 14.60
CA LEU A 52 -0.45 -13.53 13.61
C LEU A 52 -1.56 -13.98 12.65
N ALA A 53 -1.53 -15.23 12.17
CA ALA A 53 -2.52 -15.76 11.23
C ALA A 53 -3.96 -15.71 11.76
N ARG A 54 -4.15 -15.64 13.08
CA ARG A 54 -5.45 -15.59 13.76
C ARG A 54 -5.75 -14.24 14.40
N ASP A 55 -4.78 -13.33 14.38
CA ASP A 55 -4.90 -12.04 15.02
C ASP A 55 -5.77 -11.09 14.18
N LYS A 56 -6.57 -10.26 14.85
CA LYS A 56 -7.38 -9.21 14.20
C LYS A 56 -6.55 -8.17 13.47
N MET A 57 -5.29 -7.95 13.89
CA MET A 57 -4.35 -7.01 13.28
C MET A 57 -3.62 -7.59 12.07
N ARG A 58 -3.84 -8.88 11.70
CA ARG A 58 -3.17 -9.52 10.57
C ARG A 58 -3.23 -8.69 9.28
N GLY A 59 -4.40 -8.13 8.96
CA GLY A 59 -4.58 -7.29 7.77
C GLY A 59 -3.69 -6.06 7.81
N ASN A 60 -3.71 -5.33 8.94
CA ASN A 60 -2.91 -4.12 9.13
C ASN A 60 -1.40 -4.39 9.11
N ILE A 61 -0.95 -5.49 9.74
CA ILE A 61 0.47 -5.89 9.72
C ILE A 61 0.91 -6.28 8.31
N PHE A 62 0.07 -6.98 7.56
CA PHE A 62 0.36 -7.35 6.18
C PHE A 62 0.41 -6.11 5.26
N GLU A 63 -0.54 -5.18 5.39
CA GLU A 63 -0.50 -3.90 4.68
C GLU A 63 0.76 -3.11 5.03
N ASN A 64 1.10 -3.03 6.33
CA ASN A 64 2.33 -2.38 6.80
C ASN A 64 3.57 -2.98 6.13
N PHE A 65 3.66 -4.30 6.04
CA PHE A 65 4.77 -4.98 5.37
C PHE A 65 4.87 -4.56 3.90
N VAL A 66 3.78 -4.65 3.12
CA VAL A 66 3.80 -4.34 1.69
C VAL A 66 4.11 -2.86 1.44
N VAL A 67 3.54 -1.94 2.24
CA VAL A 67 3.84 -0.50 2.16
C VAL A 67 5.33 -0.25 2.38
N MET A 68 5.93 -0.88 3.40
CA MET A 68 7.34 -0.67 3.71
C MET A 68 8.26 -1.27 2.64
N GLU A 69 7.88 -2.38 2.01
CA GLU A 69 8.63 -2.92 0.85
C GLU A 69 8.60 -1.95 -0.33
N ALA A 70 7.45 -1.33 -0.64
CA ALA A 70 7.36 -0.29 -1.67
C ALA A 70 8.25 0.93 -1.37
N VAL A 71 8.25 1.39 -0.12
CA VAL A 71 9.08 2.51 0.33
C VAL A 71 10.56 2.17 0.23
N LYS A 72 10.98 1.01 0.74
CA LYS A 72 12.36 0.52 0.70
C LYS A 72 12.85 0.36 -0.75
N HIS A 73 12.03 -0.22 -1.63
CA HIS A 73 12.37 -0.36 -3.04
C HIS A 73 12.74 1.00 -3.66
N ARG A 74 11.93 2.03 -3.44
CA ARG A 74 12.22 3.37 -3.95
C ARG A 74 13.48 3.99 -3.33
N MET A 75 13.67 3.82 -2.02
CA MET A 75 14.86 4.30 -1.32
C MET A 75 16.14 3.65 -1.85
N ASN A 76 16.11 2.34 -2.12
CA ASN A 76 17.23 1.59 -2.70
C ASN A 76 17.61 2.08 -4.11
N GLN A 77 16.65 2.67 -4.84
CA GLN A 77 16.91 3.35 -6.13
C GLN A 77 17.39 4.80 -5.96
N GLY A 78 17.64 5.27 -4.74
CA GLY A 78 17.98 6.65 -4.45
C GLY A 78 16.82 7.64 -4.66
N LYS A 79 15.57 7.17 -4.76
CA LYS A 79 14.37 7.96 -4.95
C LYS A 79 13.67 8.19 -3.62
N GLU A 80 13.63 9.42 -3.14
CA GLU A 80 12.87 9.79 -1.94
C GLU A 80 11.41 10.10 -2.28
N GLY A 81 10.45 9.51 -1.51
CA GLY A 81 9.01 9.73 -1.69
C GLY A 81 8.42 9.05 -2.92
N GLY A 82 7.27 9.55 -3.39
CA GLY A 82 6.57 8.97 -4.54
C GLY A 82 5.66 7.80 -4.19
N VAL A 83 5.57 7.41 -2.90
CA VAL A 83 4.60 6.43 -2.40
C VAL A 83 3.51 7.18 -1.64
N PHE A 84 2.26 6.84 -1.91
CA PHE A 84 1.06 7.48 -1.37
C PHE A 84 -0.02 6.42 -1.12
N PHE A 85 -1.09 6.79 -0.40
CA PHE A 85 -2.37 6.11 -0.46
C PHE A 85 -3.43 7.04 -1.07
N TYR A 86 -4.54 6.50 -1.54
CA TYR A 86 -5.70 7.28 -1.93
C TYR A 86 -6.84 7.07 -0.93
N ARG A 87 -7.49 8.15 -0.51
CA ARG A 87 -8.75 8.10 0.25
C ARG A 87 -9.55 9.36 -0.01
N ASP A 88 -10.80 9.20 -0.42
CA ASP A 88 -11.75 10.29 -0.57
C ASP A 88 -12.73 10.40 0.61
N SER A 89 -13.57 11.44 0.58
CA SER A 89 -14.60 11.67 1.59
C SER A 89 -15.76 10.66 1.55
N ASN A 90 -15.87 9.87 0.49
CA ASN A 90 -16.90 8.83 0.33
C ASN A 90 -16.44 7.47 0.88
N GLY A 91 -15.20 7.39 1.39
CA GLY A 91 -14.62 6.17 1.91
C GLY A 91 -13.99 5.27 0.84
N ASN A 92 -13.88 5.74 -0.42
CA ASN A 92 -13.10 5.02 -1.42
C ASN A 92 -11.62 5.11 -1.07
N GLU A 93 -10.93 3.98 -1.06
CA GLU A 93 -9.54 3.88 -0.66
C GLU A 93 -8.78 2.94 -1.59
N VAL A 94 -7.53 3.28 -1.91
CA VAL A 94 -6.52 2.40 -2.51
C VAL A 94 -5.29 2.44 -1.63
N ASP A 95 -4.79 1.28 -1.25
CA ASP A 95 -3.79 1.15 -0.19
C ASP A 95 -2.45 1.78 -0.56
N ILE A 96 -1.98 1.56 -1.80
CA ILE A 96 -0.69 2.07 -2.26
C ILE A 96 -0.81 2.65 -3.68
N LEU A 97 -0.32 3.87 -3.85
CA LEU A 97 -0.06 4.49 -5.15
C LEU A 97 1.42 4.83 -5.26
N ILE A 98 2.10 4.31 -6.25
CA ILE A 98 3.49 4.65 -6.55
C ILE A 98 3.50 5.55 -7.78
N LYS A 99 3.94 6.80 -7.60
CA LYS A 99 4.06 7.77 -8.70
C LYS A 99 5.47 7.78 -9.27
N GLU A 100 5.58 7.46 -10.54
CA GLU A 100 6.83 7.45 -11.27
C GLU A 100 6.62 7.94 -12.71
N GLU A 101 7.52 8.79 -13.22
CA GLU A 101 7.52 9.32 -14.60
C GLU A 101 6.19 9.92 -15.07
N GLY A 102 5.39 10.42 -14.13
CA GLY A 102 4.08 11.03 -14.44
C GLY A 102 2.92 10.05 -14.44
N GLU A 103 3.15 8.77 -14.17
CA GLU A 103 2.16 7.70 -14.12
C GLU A 103 2.03 7.09 -12.72
N ILE A 104 0.99 6.30 -12.51
CA ILE A 104 0.69 5.62 -11.23
C ILE A 104 0.72 4.11 -11.42
N THR A 105 1.42 3.43 -10.52
CA THR A 105 1.18 2.03 -10.17
C THR A 105 0.29 1.99 -8.94
N ALA A 106 -0.85 1.29 -9.00
CA ALA A 106 -1.83 1.20 -7.93
C ALA A 106 -1.92 -0.23 -7.40
N LEU A 107 -1.79 -0.38 -6.08
CA LEU A 107 -1.83 -1.68 -5.42
C LEU A 107 -2.91 -1.69 -4.35
N GLU A 108 -3.70 -2.76 -4.34
CA GLU A 108 -4.61 -3.14 -3.27
C GLU A 108 -4.02 -4.31 -2.51
N VAL A 109 -4.02 -4.26 -1.18
CA VAL A 109 -3.33 -5.24 -0.33
C VAL A 109 -4.33 -6.05 0.48
N LYS A 110 -4.27 -7.39 0.38
CA LYS A 110 -5.18 -8.30 1.08
C LYS A 110 -4.44 -9.43 1.76
N SER A 111 -4.56 -9.55 3.07
CA SER A 111 -3.95 -10.63 3.85
C SER A 111 -4.66 -11.99 3.70
N SER A 112 -5.69 -12.09 2.86
CA SER A 112 -6.42 -13.32 2.58
C SER A 112 -5.54 -14.35 1.85
N MET A 113 -5.75 -15.64 2.17
CA MET A 113 -5.18 -16.77 1.40
C MET A 113 -6.04 -17.15 0.20
N THR A 114 -7.30 -16.71 0.18
CA THR A 114 -8.23 -16.99 -0.91
C THR A 114 -8.49 -15.72 -1.69
N TYR A 115 -8.29 -15.77 -3.00
CA TYR A 115 -8.61 -14.67 -3.89
C TYR A 115 -10.14 -14.45 -3.96
N ASN A 116 -10.54 -13.19 -3.98
CA ASN A 116 -11.91 -12.76 -4.25
C ASN A 116 -11.88 -11.63 -5.28
N LYS A 117 -12.71 -11.73 -6.32
CA LYS A 117 -12.82 -10.73 -7.39
C LYS A 117 -13.22 -9.34 -6.88
N GLU A 118 -13.83 -9.25 -5.71
CA GLU A 118 -14.15 -7.98 -5.06
C GLU A 118 -12.91 -7.16 -4.68
N PHE A 119 -11.74 -7.80 -4.54
CA PHE A 119 -10.48 -7.12 -4.27
C PHE A 119 -10.07 -6.16 -5.39
N GLU A 120 -10.55 -6.38 -6.61
CA GLU A 120 -10.27 -5.51 -7.77
C GLU A 120 -11.17 -4.26 -7.82
N ALA A 121 -12.24 -4.19 -7.03
CA ALA A 121 -13.31 -3.21 -7.22
C ALA A 121 -12.82 -1.74 -7.14
N VAL A 122 -11.93 -1.43 -6.19
CA VAL A 122 -11.39 -0.08 -6.01
C VAL A 122 -10.41 0.28 -7.13
N LEU A 123 -9.58 -0.69 -7.57
CA LEU A 123 -8.60 -0.49 -8.64
C LEU A 123 -9.28 -0.25 -10.00
N LYS A 124 -10.44 -0.87 -10.26
CA LYS A 124 -11.24 -0.63 -11.47
C LYS A 124 -11.77 0.79 -11.54
N LYS A 125 -12.16 1.35 -10.40
CA LYS A 125 -12.75 2.69 -10.30
C LYS A 125 -11.71 3.80 -10.16
N LEU A 126 -10.48 3.49 -9.79
CA LEU A 126 -9.43 4.49 -9.56
C LEU A 126 -9.24 5.48 -10.70
N PRO A 127 -9.26 5.08 -12.02
CA PRO A 127 -9.12 6.02 -13.13
C PRO A 127 -10.24 7.07 -13.21
N GLU A 128 -11.39 6.83 -12.58
CA GLU A 128 -12.48 7.81 -12.50
C GLU A 128 -12.22 8.86 -11.41
N TRP A 129 -11.36 8.56 -10.44
CA TRP A 129 -11.11 9.40 -9.28
C TRP A 129 -9.88 10.28 -9.42
N ILE A 130 -8.88 9.84 -10.21
CA ILE A 130 -7.63 10.55 -10.44
C ILE A 130 -7.44 10.84 -11.94
N LYS A 131 -6.71 11.92 -12.26
CA LYS A 131 -6.41 12.31 -13.63
C LYS A 131 -5.09 11.75 -14.15
N THR A 132 -4.16 11.50 -13.22
CA THR A 132 -2.86 10.92 -13.56
C THR A 132 -3.07 9.53 -14.16
N PRO A 133 -2.47 9.21 -15.30
CA PRO A 133 -2.60 7.90 -15.91
C PRO A 133 -2.18 6.78 -14.96
N VAL A 134 -2.97 5.71 -14.93
CA VAL A 134 -2.67 4.50 -14.15
C VAL A 134 -2.13 3.45 -15.10
N ARG A 135 -0.80 3.23 -15.07
CA ARG A 135 -0.12 2.29 -15.97
C ARG A 135 -0.22 0.83 -15.52
N ARG A 136 -0.30 0.61 -14.20
CA ARG A 136 -0.32 -0.74 -13.61
C ARG A 136 -1.30 -0.77 -12.44
N LYS A 137 -2.07 -1.84 -12.35
CA LYS A 137 -2.98 -2.13 -11.24
C LYS A 137 -2.74 -3.54 -10.77
N ALA A 138 -2.56 -3.78 -9.47
CA ALA A 138 -2.39 -5.12 -8.95
C ALA A 138 -3.06 -5.30 -7.57
N VAL A 139 -3.59 -6.50 -7.34
CA VAL A 139 -3.96 -6.99 -6.03
C VAL A 139 -2.80 -7.81 -5.50
N VAL A 140 -2.20 -7.36 -4.41
CA VAL A 140 -1.12 -8.06 -3.69
C VAL A 140 -1.73 -8.80 -2.51
N TYR A 141 -1.56 -10.12 -2.45
CA TYR A 141 -2.22 -10.90 -1.40
C TYR A 141 -1.38 -12.10 -0.93
N SER A 142 -1.86 -12.84 0.08
CA SER A 142 -1.11 -13.94 0.70
C SER A 142 -1.34 -15.30 0.07
N GLY A 143 -2.28 -15.45 -0.89
CA GLY A 143 -2.60 -16.74 -1.51
C GLY A 143 -1.72 -17.04 -2.72
N ASP A 144 -1.83 -18.26 -3.23
CA ASP A 144 -0.94 -18.79 -4.28
C ASP A 144 -1.48 -18.63 -5.71
N PHE A 145 -2.73 -18.18 -5.88
CA PHE A 145 -3.29 -17.93 -7.22
C PHE A 145 -2.72 -16.63 -7.78
N GLU A 146 -2.11 -16.69 -8.96
CA GLU A 146 -1.58 -15.53 -9.67
C GLU A 146 -2.16 -15.44 -11.08
N ASN A 147 -2.39 -14.20 -11.54
CA ASN A 147 -2.87 -13.92 -12.89
C ASN A 147 -2.35 -12.56 -13.35
N ASN A 148 -1.55 -12.56 -14.40
CA ASN A 148 -0.95 -11.36 -14.99
C ASN A 148 -1.53 -11.04 -16.38
N ALA A 149 -2.54 -11.78 -16.84
CA ALA A 149 -3.11 -11.63 -18.19
C ALA A 149 -4.27 -10.61 -18.26
N GLY A 150 -4.73 -10.08 -17.12
CA GLY A 150 -5.84 -9.14 -17.04
C GLY A 150 -5.40 -7.68 -16.95
N ASP A 151 -6.36 -6.76 -16.95
CA ASP A 151 -6.16 -5.34 -16.66
C ASP A 151 -5.69 -5.07 -15.21
N ILE A 152 -5.95 -6.02 -14.31
CA ILE A 152 -5.49 -6.02 -12.92
C ILE A 152 -4.74 -7.32 -12.66
N GLU A 153 -3.49 -7.20 -12.28
CA GLU A 153 -2.64 -8.32 -11.92
C GLU A 153 -3.03 -8.86 -10.54
N ILE A 154 -2.95 -10.18 -10.36
CA ILE A 154 -3.11 -10.84 -9.06
C ILE A 154 -1.78 -11.45 -8.71
N ILE A 155 -1.17 -10.98 -7.61
CA ILE A 155 0.23 -11.27 -7.29
C ILE A 155 0.33 -11.79 -5.86
N ASN A 156 1.04 -12.90 -5.69
CA ASN A 156 1.48 -13.32 -4.36
C ASN A 156 2.54 -12.31 -3.86
N TYR A 157 2.42 -11.86 -2.62
CA TYR A 157 3.34 -10.88 -2.03
C TYR A 157 4.83 -11.28 -2.10
N LYS A 158 5.14 -12.58 -2.20
CA LYS A 158 6.50 -13.10 -2.33
C LYS A 158 7.12 -12.87 -3.71
N HIS A 159 6.27 -12.65 -4.71
CA HIS A 159 6.67 -12.40 -6.10
C HIS A 159 6.44 -10.95 -6.52
N LEU A 160 6.14 -10.08 -5.55
CA LEU A 160 5.91 -8.67 -5.80
C LEU A 160 7.21 -8.00 -6.26
N ASP A 161 7.14 -7.41 -7.43
CA ASP A 161 8.10 -6.45 -7.97
C ASP A 161 7.46 -5.06 -8.11
N PHE A 162 8.26 -4.01 -7.97
CA PHE A 162 7.79 -2.61 -7.99
C PHE A 162 8.32 -1.85 -9.20
#